data_297a817071473ab91b923e369947bec8
#
_entry.id   297a817071473ab91b923e369947bec8
#
_cell.length_a   1.000
_cell.length_b   1.000
_cell.length_c   1.000
_cell.angle_alpha   90.00
_cell.angle_beta   90.00
_cell.angle_gamma   90.00
#
_symmetry.space_group_name_H-M   'P 1'
#
loop_
_entity.id
_entity.type
_entity.pdbx_description
1 polymer ?
#
loop_
_entity_poly.entity_id
_entity_poly.type
_entity_poly.pdbx_seq_one_letter_code
_entity_poly.pdbx_strand_id
1 'polypeptide(L)'
;MPKASINGIDLYYESHGDDSAPAIIFAHGRGGNHLSWWQQVAVFSGEYRCITFDHRGWGDSIAEQGTPLRENFIQDLTDLLDHLKIDKAFLVAQSMGGFACLGFALAHPERTLGLVLGDTTGGVATEGTLAELDKATPPPDGPARSLSASFINEQPALTFLYQQINDLNPPRGEDGIISGFRLKDGPNIAQFAGWAIPTLLIVGQEDAIFPPSVIAEVQKVIPGSKMEVVPGAAHSAHFEQATIFNNLLSELLDGVRSGSAAGAAAD
;
A
#
# COMPACT_ATOMS: atom_id res chain seq x y z
N MET A 1 16.34 9.17 -15.34
CA MET A 1 15.16 8.61 -14.70
C MET A 1 14.53 9.72 -13.87
N PRO A 2 13.22 9.89 -13.88
CA PRO A 2 12.61 11.06 -13.27
C PRO A 2 12.76 11.04 -11.76
N LYS A 3 13.16 12.18 -11.19
CA LYS A 3 13.18 12.43 -9.75
C LYS A 3 12.46 13.75 -9.48
N ALA A 4 11.67 13.77 -8.42
CA ALA A 4 11.05 14.97 -7.90
C ALA A 4 11.88 15.48 -6.72
N SER A 5 12.43 16.68 -6.84
CA SER A 5 13.11 17.35 -5.70
C SER A 5 12.04 17.95 -4.79
N ILE A 6 11.59 17.20 -3.81
CA ILE A 6 10.47 17.50 -2.92
C ILE A 6 10.82 17.15 -1.47
N ASN A 7 10.25 17.87 -0.52
CA ASN A 7 10.38 17.60 0.91
C ASN A 7 11.82 17.23 1.36
N GLY A 8 12.82 17.90 0.76
CA GLY A 8 14.24 17.76 1.13
C GLY A 8 14.94 16.51 0.60
N ILE A 9 14.35 15.78 -0.34
CA ILE A 9 15.01 14.66 -1.05
C ILE A 9 14.74 14.71 -2.55
N ASP A 10 15.50 13.93 -3.31
CA ASP A 10 15.21 13.58 -4.70
C ASP A 10 14.44 12.26 -4.72
N LEU A 11 13.11 12.36 -4.67
CA LEU A 11 12.22 11.20 -4.67
C LEU A 11 12.11 10.62 -6.08
N TYR A 12 12.45 9.35 -6.22
CA TYR A 12 12.34 8.61 -7.48
C TYR A 12 10.90 8.16 -7.73
N TYR A 13 10.43 8.33 -8.97
CA TYR A 13 9.13 7.82 -9.41
C TYR A 13 9.17 7.39 -10.88
N GLU A 14 8.17 6.62 -11.29
CA GLU A 14 7.87 6.31 -12.68
C GLU A 14 6.42 6.65 -13.00
N SER A 15 6.17 7.10 -14.23
CA SER A 15 4.83 7.40 -14.75
C SER A 15 4.60 6.59 -16.01
N HIS A 16 3.59 5.74 -16.00
CA HIS A 16 3.22 4.86 -17.10
C HIS A 16 1.77 5.11 -17.53
N GLY A 17 1.51 5.12 -18.82
CA GLY A 17 0.20 5.44 -19.40
C GLY A 17 0.09 6.90 -19.83
N ASP A 18 -1.14 7.32 -20.19
CA ASP A 18 -1.41 8.68 -20.65
C ASP A 18 -1.45 9.64 -19.45
N ASP A 19 -0.69 10.75 -19.53
CA ASP A 19 -0.63 11.75 -18.47
C ASP A 19 -1.97 12.44 -18.17
N SER A 20 -2.92 12.39 -19.11
CA SER A 20 -4.27 12.95 -18.95
C SER A 20 -5.29 11.93 -18.38
N ALA A 21 -4.92 10.66 -18.29
CA ALA A 21 -5.79 9.63 -17.73
C ALA A 21 -5.91 9.76 -16.19
N PRO A 22 -6.99 9.21 -15.60
CA PRO A 22 -7.11 9.16 -14.14
C PRO A 22 -5.90 8.47 -13.51
N ALA A 23 -5.37 9.04 -12.43
CA ALA A 23 -4.15 8.54 -11.81
C ALA A 23 -4.40 7.41 -10.81
N ILE A 24 -3.52 6.40 -10.81
CA ILE A 24 -3.37 5.40 -9.75
C ILE A 24 -1.97 5.55 -9.17
N ILE A 25 -1.87 5.73 -7.86
CA ILE A 25 -0.60 5.78 -7.13
C ILE A 25 -0.38 4.44 -6.45
N PHE A 26 0.75 3.83 -6.69
CA PHE A 26 1.15 2.56 -6.12
C PHE A 26 2.27 2.74 -5.08
N ALA A 27 1.95 2.53 -3.80
CA ALA A 27 2.87 2.68 -2.68
C ALA A 27 3.34 1.32 -2.16
N HIS A 28 4.62 1.03 -2.30
CA HIS A 28 5.22 -0.26 -1.98
C HIS A 28 5.39 -0.51 -0.48
N GLY A 29 5.56 -1.79 -0.10
CA GLY A 29 5.89 -2.22 1.25
C GLY A 29 7.39 -2.15 1.57
N ARG A 30 7.75 -2.50 2.81
CA ARG A 30 9.12 -2.40 3.32
C ARG A 30 10.15 -3.23 2.52
N GLY A 31 9.74 -4.35 1.96
CA GLY A 31 10.59 -5.20 1.11
C GLY A 31 10.65 -4.79 -0.37
N GLY A 32 9.82 -3.82 -0.77
CA GLY A 32 9.67 -3.43 -2.16
C GLY A 32 10.32 -2.09 -2.52
N ASN A 33 10.09 -1.69 -3.76
CA ASN A 33 10.40 -0.40 -4.35
C ASN A 33 9.45 -0.17 -5.53
N HIS A 34 9.70 0.84 -6.38
CA HIS A 34 8.88 1.13 -7.57
C HIS A 34 8.59 -0.10 -8.45
N LEU A 35 9.51 -1.08 -8.52
CA LEU A 35 9.34 -2.30 -9.33
C LEU A 35 8.33 -3.29 -8.74
N SER A 36 7.94 -3.18 -7.50
CA SER A 36 7.02 -4.15 -6.86
C SER A 36 5.67 -4.26 -7.58
N TRP A 37 5.28 -3.22 -8.31
CA TRP A 37 3.98 -3.09 -8.95
C TRP A 37 3.97 -3.40 -10.46
N TRP A 38 5.02 -4.06 -10.97
CA TRP A 38 5.19 -4.33 -12.40
C TRP A 38 4.00 -5.07 -13.03
N GLN A 39 3.35 -5.98 -12.29
CA GLN A 39 2.17 -6.71 -12.77
C GLN A 39 0.92 -5.81 -12.85
N GLN A 40 0.77 -4.88 -11.93
CA GLN A 40 -0.33 -3.92 -11.89
C GLN A 40 -0.16 -2.86 -12.97
N VAL A 41 1.04 -2.29 -13.07
CA VAL A 41 1.36 -1.30 -14.12
C VAL A 41 1.09 -1.85 -15.50
N ALA A 42 1.50 -3.09 -15.79
CA ALA A 42 1.28 -3.72 -17.10
C ALA A 42 -0.20 -3.87 -17.46
N VAL A 43 -1.08 -4.03 -16.46
CA VAL A 43 -2.54 -4.18 -16.68
C VAL A 43 -3.23 -2.83 -16.79
N PHE A 44 -2.89 -1.87 -15.90
CA PHE A 44 -3.67 -0.65 -15.74
C PHE A 44 -3.17 0.53 -16.58
N SER A 45 -1.92 0.54 -17.06
CA SER A 45 -1.36 1.67 -17.80
C SER A 45 -2.01 1.94 -19.18
N GLY A 46 -2.83 1.03 -19.68
CA GLY A 46 -3.62 1.25 -20.90
C GLY A 46 -4.80 2.22 -20.71
N GLU A 47 -5.32 2.36 -19.49
CA GLU A 47 -6.50 3.18 -19.18
C GLU A 47 -6.24 4.23 -18.08
N TYR A 48 -5.16 4.07 -17.32
CA TYR A 48 -4.82 4.90 -16.17
C TYR A 48 -3.38 5.42 -16.28
N ARG A 49 -3.15 6.58 -15.68
CA ARG A 49 -1.79 7.06 -15.39
C ARG A 49 -1.29 6.37 -14.11
N CYS A 50 -0.49 5.32 -14.27
CA CYS A 50 0.08 4.56 -13.17
C CYS A 50 1.37 5.21 -12.68
N ILE A 51 1.40 5.63 -11.42
CA ILE A 51 2.58 6.20 -10.76
C ILE A 51 3.09 5.19 -9.76
N THR A 52 4.34 4.75 -9.91
CA THR A 52 5.10 4.03 -8.88
C THR A 52 6.20 4.92 -8.37
N PHE A 53 6.57 4.80 -7.12
CA PHE A 53 7.64 5.61 -6.53
C PHE A 53 8.37 4.84 -5.43
N ASP A 54 9.58 5.26 -5.14
CA ASP A 54 10.34 4.75 -4.01
C ASP A 54 10.08 5.62 -2.79
N HIS A 55 9.61 5.02 -1.70
CA HIS A 55 9.54 5.73 -0.44
C HIS A 55 10.92 6.26 -0.03
N ARG A 56 10.96 7.36 0.68
CA ARG A 56 12.15 7.92 1.30
C ARG A 56 12.98 6.84 2.01
N GLY A 57 14.24 6.67 1.61
CA GLY A 57 15.13 5.64 2.14
C GLY A 57 15.01 4.25 1.45
N TRP A 58 14.24 4.15 0.38
CA TRP A 58 14.11 2.96 -0.46
C TRP A 58 14.55 3.22 -1.90
N GLY A 59 14.94 2.14 -2.59
CA GLY A 59 15.32 2.18 -4.00
C GLY A 59 16.27 3.33 -4.32
N ASP A 60 15.87 4.17 -5.27
CA ASP A 60 16.63 5.35 -5.74
C ASP A 60 16.28 6.65 -4.99
N SER A 61 15.38 6.61 -4.00
CA SER A 61 15.02 7.73 -3.11
C SER A 61 15.91 7.73 -1.86
N ILE A 62 17.17 8.10 -2.06
CA ILE A 62 18.18 8.06 -0.99
C ILE A 62 17.87 9.12 0.06
N ALA A 63 17.82 8.72 1.31
CA ALA A 63 17.69 9.61 2.46
C ALA A 63 19.01 9.69 3.24
N GLU A 64 19.28 10.84 3.83
CA GLU A 64 20.42 10.99 4.75
C GLU A 64 20.22 10.12 6.00
N GLN A 65 21.33 9.60 6.52
CA GLN A 65 21.30 8.77 7.73
C GLN A 65 20.70 9.55 8.91
N GLY A 66 19.75 8.91 9.60
CA GLY A 66 19.05 9.53 10.75
C GLY A 66 17.85 10.41 10.38
N THR A 67 17.54 10.54 9.07
CA THR A 67 16.30 11.21 8.66
C THR A 67 15.09 10.39 9.14
N PRO A 68 14.08 11.01 9.78
CA PRO A 68 12.81 10.34 10.04
C PRO A 68 12.18 9.88 8.71
N LEU A 69 11.83 8.61 8.60
CA LEU A 69 11.33 8.05 7.34
C LEU A 69 9.80 8.12 7.30
N ARG A 70 9.14 7.41 8.20
CA ARG A 70 7.67 7.27 8.23
C ARG A 70 6.94 8.60 8.40
N GLU A 71 7.45 9.48 9.21
CA GLU A 71 6.87 10.79 9.53
C GLU A 71 6.76 11.69 8.30
N ASN A 72 7.58 11.43 7.29
CA ASN A 72 7.60 12.18 6.03
C ASN A 72 6.74 11.56 4.92
N PHE A 73 6.27 10.33 5.04
CA PHE A 73 5.62 9.61 3.94
C PHE A 73 4.37 10.31 3.41
N ILE A 74 3.57 10.92 4.29
CA ILE A 74 2.35 11.64 3.88
C ILE A 74 2.72 12.90 3.09
N GLN A 75 3.70 13.67 3.59
CA GLN A 75 4.16 14.88 2.92
C GLN A 75 4.86 14.56 1.60
N ASP A 76 5.71 13.51 1.55
CA ASP A 76 6.35 13.05 0.33
C ASP A 76 5.32 12.70 -0.75
N LEU A 77 4.25 11.98 -0.38
CA LEU A 77 3.18 11.65 -1.31
C LEU A 77 2.40 12.89 -1.75
N THR A 78 2.13 13.82 -0.84
CA THR A 78 1.45 15.08 -1.15
C THR A 78 2.26 15.89 -2.17
N ASP A 79 3.54 16.10 -1.89
CA ASP A 79 4.42 16.88 -2.74
C ASP A 79 4.68 16.18 -4.10
N LEU A 80 4.69 14.84 -4.14
CA LEU A 80 4.77 14.08 -5.39
C LEU A 80 3.54 14.32 -6.27
N LEU A 81 2.34 14.26 -5.72
CA LEU A 81 1.11 14.54 -6.49
C LEU A 81 1.10 15.98 -6.99
N ASP A 82 1.53 16.94 -6.17
CA ASP A 82 1.63 18.36 -6.56
C ASP A 82 2.66 18.57 -7.67
N HIS A 83 3.85 17.96 -7.56
CA HIS A 83 4.89 17.99 -8.59
C HIS A 83 4.37 17.45 -9.93
N LEU A 84 3.60 16.34 -9.88
CA LEU A 84 3.01 15.69 -11.06
C LEU A 84 1.73 16.39 -11.56
N LYS A 85 1.24 17.42 -10.84
CA LYS A 85 -0.02 18.12 -11.10
C LYS A 85 -1.23 17.18 -11.13
N ILE A 86 -1.22 16.20 -10.24
CA ILE A 86 -2.32 15.25 -10.04
C ILE A 86 -3.24 15.81 -8.95
N ASP A 87 -4.41 16.28 -9.33
CA ASP A 87 -5.41 16.82 -8.39
C ASP A 87 -6.01 15.71 -7.54
N LYS A 88 -6.44 14.62 -8.18
CA LYS A 88 -7.08 13.46 -7.52
C LYS A 88 -6.50 12.15 -8.04
N ALA A 89 -6.40 11.15 -7.17
CA ALA A 89 -5.90 9.83 -7.52
C ALA A 89 -6.61 8.71 -6.78
N PHE A 90 -6.56 7.51 -7.36
CA PHE A 90 -6.72 6.25 -6.63
C PHE A 90 -5.40 5.94 -5.92
N LEU A 91 -5.50 5.48 -4.68
CA LEU A 91 -4.32 5.11 -3.87
C LEU A 91 -4.33 3.61 -3.63
N VAL A 92 -3.25 2.95 -3.98
CA VAL A 92 -3.06 1.50 -3.83
C VAL A 92 -1.78 1.26 -3.04
N ALA A 93 -1.93 0.71 -1.85
CA ALA A 93 -0.82 0.51 -0.92
C ALA A 93 -0.62 -0.96 -0.57
N GLN A 94 0.62 -1.33 -0.32
CA GLN A 94 0.97 -2.60 0.30
C GLN A 94 1.77 -2.35 1.58
N SER A 95 1.40 -3.03 2.68
CA SER A 95 2.16 -3.04 3.94
C SER A 95 2.55 -1.61 4.41
N MET A 96 3.85 -1.30 4.43
CA MET A 96 4.39 0.01 4.79
C MET A 96 3.76 1.17 4.00
N GLY A 97 3.47 0.97 2.72
CA GLY A 97 2.82 1.98 1.88
C GLY A 97 1.47 2.45 2.41
N GLY A 98 0.83 1.64 3.25
CA GLY A 98 -0.41 1.99 3.93
C GLY A 98 -0.29 3.26 4.78
N PHE A 99 0.86 3.54 5.40
CA PHE A 99 1.08 4.79 6.15
C PHE A 99 0.94 6.02 5.26
N ALA A 100 1.54 5.97 4.07
CA ALA A 100 1.45 7.08 3.12
C ALA A 100 0.03 7.26 2.60
N CYS A 101 -0.58 6.19 2.10
CA CYS A 101 -1.87 6.26 1.40
C CYS A 101 -3.04 6.53 2.35
N LEU A 102 -3.14 5.83 3.48
CA LEU A 102 -4.19 6.11 4.45
C LEU A 102 -4.01 7.48 5.11
N GLY A 103 -2.76 7.83 5.45
CA GLY A 103 -2.46 9.15 6.02
C GLY A 103 -2.81 10.28 5.06
N PHE A 104 -2.47 10.15 3.76
CA PHE A 104 -2.86 11.10 2.73
C PHE A 104 -4.38 11.18 2.59
N ALA A 105 -5.08 10.04 2.54
CA ALA A 105 -6.54 10.00 2.39
C ALA A 105 -7.27 10.66 3.59
N LEU A 106 -6.73 10.56 4.79
CA LEU A 106 -7.24 11.25 5.98
C LEU A 106 -6.98 12.76 5.94
N ALA A 107 -5.82 13.18 5.41
CA ALA A 107 -5.43 14.58 5.32
C ALA A 107 -6.10 15.30 4.13
N HIS A 108 -6.34 14.57 3.02
CA HIS A 108 -6.82 15.10 1.74
C HIS A 108 -7.96 14.21 1.17
N PRO A 109 -9.08 14.05 1.88
CA PRO A 109 -10.16 13.18 1.42
C PRO A 109 -10.74 13.61 0.06
N GLU A 110 -10.75 14.91 -0.23
CA GLU A 110 -11.21 15.46 -1.52
C GLU A 110 -10.30 15.12 -2.71
N ARG A 111 -9.06 14.73 -2.45
CA ARG A 111 -8.06 14.33 -3.45
C ARG A 111 -7.97 12.80 -3.64
N THR A 112 -8.74 12.02 -2.87
CA THR A 112 -8.71 10.57 -2.91
C THR A 112 -9.97 10.02 -3.57
N LEU A 113 -9.82 9.41 -4.75
CA LEU A 113 -10.92 8.82 -5.52
C LEU A 113 -11.36 7.46 -4.95
N GLY A 114 -10.42 6.70 -4.42
CA GLY A 114 -10.60 5.39 -3.81
C GLY A 114 -9.30 4.91 -3.17
N LEU A 115 -9.38 4.02 -2.21
CA LEU A 115 -8.25 3.52 -1.44
C LEU A 115 -8.24 1.99 -1.41
N VAL A 116 -7.11 1.40 -1.77
CA VAL A 116 -6.83 -0.03 -1.56
C VAL A 116 -5.70 -0.19 -0.55
N LEU A 117 -5.96 -0.93 0.50
CA LEU A 117 -5.00 -1.31 1.54
C LEU A 117 -4.71 -2.82 1.43
N GLY A 118 -3.63 -3.17 0.75
CA GLY A 118 -3.15 -4.55 0.59
C GLY A 118 -2.22 -4.96 1.73
N ASP A 119 -2.55 -6.02 2.43
CA ASP A 119 -1.70 -6.61 3.47
C ASP A 119 -1.20 -5.57 4.48
N THR A 120 -2.08 -4.66 4.94
CA THR A 120 -1.69 -3.54 5.81
C THR A 120 -2.80 -3.04 6.71
N THR A 121 -2.41 -2.59 7.90
CA THR A 121 -3.31 -1.83 8.79
C THR A 121 -3.38 -0.34 8.43
N GLY A 122 -2.52 0.16 7.52
CA GLY A 122 -2.38 1.60 7.26
C GLY A 122 -1.92 2.41 8.49
N GLY A 123 -1.47 1.72 9.55
CA GLY A 123 -1.13 2.33 10.82
C GLY A 123 -2.29 2.38 11.83
N VAL A 124 -3.49 1.90 11.48
CA VAL A 124 -4.61 1.77 12.43
C VAL A 124 -4.19 0.85 13.58
N ALA A 125 -4.22 1.39 14.80
CA ALA A 125 -3.71 0.73 16.00
C ALA A 125 -4.69 0.83 17.17
N THR A 126 -5.93 0.35 16.95
CA THR A 126 -6.93 0.21 18.02
C THR A 126 -6.57 -0.92 18.98
N GLU A 127 -7.23 -0.97 20.12
CA GLU A 127 -7.05 -2.07 21.09
C GLU A 127 -7.28 -3.44 20.42
N GLY A 128 -8.33 -3.57 19.58
CA GLY A 128 -8.61 -4.81 18.85
C GLY A 128 -7.51 -5.15 17.85
N THR A 129 -7.05 -4.18 17.05
CA THR A 129 -5.96 -4.37 16.08
C THR A 129 -4.67 -4.82 16.77
N LEU A 130 -4.30 -4.15 17.88
CA LEU A 130 -3.09 -4.48 18.64
C LEU A 130 -3.20 -5.87 19.29
N ALA A 131 -4.36 -6.23 19.83
CA ALA A 131 -4.59 -7.54 20.45
C ALA A 131 -4.48 -8.69 19.43
N GLU A 132 -4.93 -8.48 18.19
CA GLU A 132 -4.73 -9.48 17.12
C GLU A 132 -3.27 -9.48 16.61
N LEU A 133 -2.62 -8.32 16.49
CA LEU A 133 -1.19 -8.24 16.14
C LEU A 133 -0.28 -8.95 17.14
N ASP A 134 -0.63 -8.96 18.42
CA ASP A 134 0.17 -9.64 19.45
C ASP A 134 0.11 -11.16 19.34
N LYS A 135 -0.87 -11.71 18.63
CA LYS A 135 -0.98 -13.14 18.33
C LYS A 135 -0.19 -13.54 17.07
N ALA A 136 0.15 -12.57 16.23
CA ALA A 136 0.84 -12.83 14.98
C ALA A 136 2.28 -13.30 15.23
N THR A 137 2.69 -14.35 14.53
CA THR A 137 4.02 -14.96 14.63
C THR A 137 4.67 -15.04 13.26
N PRO A 138 5.08 -13.90 12.68
CA PRO A 138 5.68 -13.88 11.35
C PRO A 138 6.99 -14.69 11.35
N PRO A 139 7.30 -15.38 10.25
CA PRO A 139 8.59 -16.03 10.06
C PRO A 139 9.75 -15.02 10.18
N PRO A 140 10.97 -15.50 10.46
CA PRO A 140 12.18 -14.65 10.41
C PRO A 140 12.36 -14.05 9.01
N ASP A 141 13.29 -13.10 8.89
CA ASP A 141 13.57 -12.45 7.61
C ASP A 141 13.92 -13.47 6.51
N GLY A 142 13.54 -13.14 5.30
CA GLY A 142 13.66 -13.99 4.13
C GLY A 142 12.35 -14.05 3.32
N PRO A 143 12.34 -14.75 2.17
CA PRO A 143 11.15 -14.83 1.31
C PRO A 143 9.90 -15.34 2.03
N ALA A 144 10.05 -16.36 2.88
CA ALA A 144 8.96 -16.97 3.65
C ALA A 144 8.28 -16.00 4.64
N ARG A 145 8.87 -14.82 4.90
CA ARG A 145 8.23 -13.79 5.68
C ARG A 145 7.07 -13.12 4.94
N SER A 146 7.20 -13.03 3.61
CA SER A 146 6.29 -12.25 2.77
C SER A 146 5.59 -13.06 1.69
N LEU A 147 6.07 -14.25 1.39
CA LEU A 147 5.52 -15.12 0.35
C LEU A 147 5.06 -16.44 0.97
N SER A 148 3.98 -17.00 0.44
CA SER A 148 3.46 -18.31 0.84
C SER A 148 4.44 -19.44 0.49
N ALA A 149 4.42 -20.52 1.26
CA ALA A 149 5.27 -21.67 0.99
C ALA A 149 4.96 -22.32 -0.36
N SER A 150 3.69 -22.34 -0.76
CA SER A 150 3.27 -22.84 -2.08
C SER A 150 3.86 -22.01 -3.19
N PHE A 151 3.77 -20.67 -3.10
CA PHE A 151 4.32 -19.77 -4.11
C PHE A 151 5.85 -19.93 -4.26
N ILE A 152 6.57 -19.99 -3.15
CA ILE A 152 8.04 -20.18 -3.16
C ILE A 152 8.42 -21.46 -3.91
N ASN A 153 7.68 -22.56 -3.68
CA ASN A 153 7.96 -23.86 -4.30
C ASN A 153 7.53 -23.93 -5.77
N GLU A 154 6.38 -23.34 -6.11
CA GLU A 154 5.76 -23.47 -7.42
C GLU A 154 6.24 -22.40 -8.39
N GLN A 155 6.69 -21.24 -7.89
CA GLN A 155 7.10 -20.06 -8.66
C GLN A 155 8.55 -19.62 -8.34
N PRO A 156 9.57 -20.49 -8.50
CA PRO A 156 10.94 -20.16 -8.08
C PRO A 156 11.52 -18.96 -8.85
N ALA A 157 11.14 -18.74 -10.10
CA ALA A 157 11.58 -17.59 -10.90
C ALA A 157 10.99 -16.27 -10.35
N LEU A 158 9.73 -16.25 -9.98
CA LEU A 158 9.09 -15.07 -9.39
C LEU A 158 9.58 -14.85 -7.95
N THR A 159 9.85 -15.91 -7.20
CA THR A 159 10.48 -15.81 -5.87
C THR A 159 11.86 -15.16 -5.97
N PHE A 160 12.66 -15.56 -6.96
CA PHE A 160 13.95 -14.93 -7.23
C PHE A 160 13.79 -13.45 -7.59
N LEU A 161 12.84 -13.11 -8.49
CA LEU A 161 12.56 -11.72 -8.85
C LEU A 161 12.16 -10.89 -7.62
N TYR A 162 11.29 -11.43 -6.75
CA TYR A 162 10.89 -10.76 -5.50
C TYR A 162 12.10 -10.41 -4.63
N GLN A 163 13.04 -11.36 -4.49
CA GLN A 163 14.28 -11.14 -3.74
C GLN A 163 15.16 -10.07 -4.41
N GLN A 164 15.30 -10.12 -5.75
CA GLN A 164 16.10 -9.14 -6.48
C GLN A 164 15.53 -7.72 -6.34
N ILE A 165 14.20 -7.56 -6.36
CA ILE A 165 13.55 -6.28 -6.09
C ILE A 165 13.91 -5.79 -4.68
N ASN A 166 13.84 -6.66 -3.68
CA ASN A 166 14.21 -6.31 -2.31
C ASN A 166 15.69 -5.90 -2.18
N ASP A 167 16.58 -6.61 -2.88
CA ASP A 167 18.03 -6.41 -2.81
C ASP A 167 18.51 -5.10 -3.49
N LEU A 168 17.66 -4.47 -4.32
CA LEU A 168 17.90 -3.14 -4.86
C LEU A 168 17.77 -2.02 -3.82
N ASN A 169 17.16 -2.30 -2.68
CA ASN A 169 17.04 -1.30 -1.63
C ASN A 169 18.37 -1.12 -0.88
N PRO A 170 18.65 0.11 -0.39
CA PRO A 170 19.80 0.32 0.49
C PRO A 170 19.76 -0.60 1.71
N PRO A 171 20.91 -0.97 2.28
CA PRO A 171 20.97 -1.71 3.54
C PRO A 171 20.18 -0.96 4.62
N ARG A 172 19.23 -1.65 5.25
CA ARG A 172 18.34 -1.07 6.26
C ARG A 172 18.76 -1.52 7.64
N GLY A 173 18.87 -0.55 8.55
CA GLY A 173 18.98 -0.79 9.98
C GLY A 173 17.59 -0.88 10.64
N GLU A 174 17.52 -0.49 11.90
CA GLU A 174 16.26 -0.26 12.61
C GLU A 174 15.62 1.03 12.07
N ASP A 175 14.64 0.89 11.19
CA ASP A 175 13.97 2.00 10.51
C ASP A 175 12.70 2.50 11.23
N GLY A 176 12.34 1.86 12.33
CA GLY A 176 11.14 2.20 13.12
C GLY A 176 9.80 1.87 12.43
N ILE A 177 9.81 1.39 11.20
CA ILE A 177 8.58 1.12 10.43
C ILE A 177 7.73 0.04 11.08
N ILE A 178 8.36 -1.08 11.51
CA ILE A 178 7.63 -2.20 12.12
C ILE A 178 6.99 -1.76 13.45
N SER A 179 7.74 -1.03 14.28
CA SER A 179 7.19 -0.50 15.53
C SER A 179 6.05 0.49 15.28
N GLY A 180 6.10 1.23 14.17
CA GLY A 180 5.06 2.17 13.78
C GLY A 180 3.67 1.56 13.63
N PHE A 181 3.56 0.29 13.23
CA PHE A 181 2.27 -0.43 13.19
C PHE A 181 1.70 -0.77 14.57
N ARG A 182 2.47 -0.60 15.64
CA ARG A 182 2.06 -0.85 17.02
C ARG A 182 1.92 0.43 17.86
N LEU A 183 2.04 1.60 17.24
CA LEU A 183 1.89 2.87 17.95
C LEU A 183 0.41 3.16 18.19
N LYS A 184 0.09 3.46 19.44
CA LYS A 184 -1.30 3.79 19.86
C LYS A 184 -1.77 5.17 19.39
N ASP A 185 -0.91 5.97 18.79
CA ASP A 185 -1.19 7.27 18.19
C ASP A 185 -1.52 7.20 16.69
N GLY A 186 -1.62 6.00 16.13
CA GLY A 186 -2.09 5.77 14.77
C GLY A 186 -3.56 6.18 14.57
N PRO A 187 -4.05 6.15 13.31
CA PRO A 187 -5.43 6.45 13.00
C PRO A 187 -6.41 5.64 13.87
N ASN A 188 -7.40 6.32 14.42
CA ASN A 188 -8.42 5.73 15.28
C ASN A 188 -9.83 6.09 14.78
N ILE A 189 -10.85 5.46 15.34
CA ILE A 189 -12.23 5.56 14.88
C ILE A 189 -12.73 7.01 14.73
N ALA A 190 -12.27 7.94 15.54
CA ALA A 190 -12.71 9.33 15.47
C ALA A 190 -12.24 10.05 14.21
N GLN A 191 -11.10 9.65 13.65
CA GLN A 191 -10.55 10.25 12.44
C GLN A 191 -11.29 9.81 11.17
N PHE A 192 -12.09 8.74 11.27
CA PHE A 192 -12.94 8.26 10.18
C PHE A 192 -14.38 8.82 10.23
N ALA A 193 -14.65 9.79 11.09
CA ALA A 193 -15.95 10.45 11.12
C ALA A 193 -16.21 11.15 9.77
N GLY A 194 -17.29 10.76 9.10
CA GLY A 194 -17.63 11.27 7.77
C GLY A 194 -16.81 10.65 6.62
N TRP A 195 -16.10 9.54 6.86
CA TRP A 195 -15.40 8.82 5.81
C TRP A 195 -16.35 8.38 4.70
N ALA A 196 -16.09 8.81 3.48
CA ALA A 196 -16.89 8.50 2.30
C ALA A 196 -16.05 7.97 1.12
N ILE A 197 -14.73 7.76 1.35
CA ILE A 197 -13.82 7.26 0.33
C ILE A 197 -14.08 5.76 0.14
N PRO A 198 -14.42 5.30 -1.08
CA PRO A 198 -14.51 3.87 -1.37
C PRO A 198 -13.22 3.16 -1.00
N THR A 199 -13.30 2.23 -0.04
CA THR A 199 -12.11 1.59 0.54
C THR A 199 -12.21 0.09 0.44
N LEU A 200 -11.14 -0.55 -0.07
CA LEU A 200 -11.00 -1.98 -0.17
C LEU A 200 -9.77 -2.44 0.60
N LEU A 201 -9.96 -3.36 1.52
CA LEU A 201 -8.91 -4.06 2.25
C LEU A 201 -8.68 -5.40 1.55
N ILE A 202 -7.45 -5.69 1.14
CA ILE A 202 -7.06 -6.97 0.54
C ILE A 202 -6.02 -7.61 1.45
N VAL A 203 -6.19 -8.88 1.79
CA VAL A 203 -5.22 -9.59 2.62
C VAL A 203 -5.01 -11.01 2.14
N GLY A 204 -3.75 -11.46 2.10
CA GLY A 204 -3.44 -12.85 1.85
C GLY A 204 -3.95 -13.76 2.97
N GLN A 205 -4.53 -14.91 2.60
CA GLN A 205 -5.06 -15.87 3.56
C GLN A 205 -3.99 -16.39 4.52
N GLU A 206 -2.74 -16.46 4.06
CA GLU A 206 -1.57 -16.96 4.78
C GLU A 206 -0.68 -15.83 5.33
N ASP A 207 -1.17 -14.57 5.33
CA ASP A 207 -0.39 -13.45 5.86
C ASP A 207 -0.13 -13.64 7.37
N ALA A 208 1.13 -13.88 7.73
CA ALA A 208 1.56 -14.06 9.11
C ALA A 208 2.03 -12.75 9.77
N ILE A 209 2.18 -11.67 8.99
CA ILE A 209 2.55 -10.33 9.50
C ILE A 209 1.30 -9.57 9.93
N PHE A 210 0.30 -9.51 9.05
CA PHE A 210 -1.03 -8.95 9.30
C PHE A 210 -2.10 -9.99 8.95
N PRO A 211 -2.30 -11.00 9.79
CA PRO A 211 -3.31 -12.03 9.53
C PRO A 211 -4.69 -11.45 9.22
N PRO A 212 -5.55 -12.18 8.49
CA PRO A 212 -6.91 -11.71 8.18
C PRO A 212 -7.70 -11.22 9.41
N SER A 213 -7.44 -11.77 10.60
CA SER A 213 -8.06 -11.31 11.84
C SER A 213 -7.65 -9.88 12.22
N VAL A 214 -6.41 -9.48 11.95
CA VAL A 214 -5.92 -8.10 12.14
C VAL A 214 -6.63 -7.14 11.17
N ILE A 215 -6.72 -7.52 9.90
CA ILE A 215 -7.36 -6.67 8.88
C ILE A 215 -8.86 -6.57 9.10
N ALA A 216 -9.50 -7.60 9.65
CA ALA A 216 -10.90 -7.54 10.07
C ALA A 216 -11.14 -6.51 11.20
N GLU A 217 -10.17 -6.31 12.11
CA GLU A 217 -10.26 -5.24 13.10
C GLU A 217 -10.09 -3.85 12.45
N VAL A 218 -9.23 -3.72 11.44
CA VAL A 218 -9.11 -2.47 10.65
C VAL A 218 -10.41 -2.17 9.91
N GLN A 219 -11.05 -3.18 9.33
CA GLN A 219 -12.33 -3.01 8.63
C GLN A 219 -13.41 -2.39 9.54
N LYS A 220 -13.47 -2.77 10.80
CA LYS A 220 -14.42 -2.20 11.77
C LYS A 220 -14.21 -0.71 12.02
N VAL A 221 -13.00 -0.19 11.76
CA VAL A 221 -12.62 1.21 12.00
C VAL A 221 -12.94 2.09 10.79
N ILE A 222 -12.85 1.55 9.57
CA ILE A 222 -13.05 2.29 8.32
C ILE A 222 -14.48 2.08 7.82
N PRO A 223 -15.39 3.06 7.98
CA PRO A 223 -16.79 2.89 7.61
C PRO A 223 -16.97 2.60 6.12
N GLY A 224 -17.88 1.67 5.79
CA GLY A 224 -18.19 1.31 4.40
C GLY A 224 -17.07 0.57 3.65
N SER A 225 -15.95 0.25 4.30
CA SER A 225 -14.89 -0.52 3.67
C SER A 225 -15.32 -1.97 3.42
N LYS A 226 -14.82 -2.52 2.31
CA LYS A 226 -14.93 -3.96 2.00
C LYS A 226 -13.62 -4.67 2.33
N MET A 227 -13.67 -5.94 2.64
CA MET A 227 -12.49 -6.77 2.88
C MET A 227 -12.56 -8.04 2.06
N GLU A 228 -11.46 -8.35 1.38
CA GLU A 228 -11.29 -9.57 0.58
C GLU A 228 -10.06 -10.35 1.05
N VAL A 229 -10.24 -11.64 1.25
CA VAL A 229 -9.16 -12.57 1.63
C VAL A 229 -8.73 -13.35 0.39
N VAL A 230 -7.46 -13.21 0.02
CA VAL A 230 -6.90 -13.83 -1.20
C VAL A 230 -6.32 -15.21 -0.87
N PRO A 231 -6.90 -16.30 -1.38
CA PRO A 231 -6.39 -17.64 -1.13
C PRO A 231 -5.03 -17.85 -1.81
N GLY A 232 -4.15 -18.64 -1.17
CA GLY A 232 -2.84 -18.97 -1.70
C GLY A 232 -1.87 -17.79 -1.79
N ALA A 233 -2.11 -16.75 -0.99
CA ALA A 233 -1.20 -15.63 -0.83
C ALA A 233 -0.87 -15.39 0.65
N ALA A 234 0.35 -14.97 0.92
CA ALA A 234 0.80 -14.47 2.20
C ALA A 234 0.80 -12.93 2.21
N HIS A 235 1.86 -12.29 2.70
CA HIS A 235 1.97 -10.83 2.88
C HIS A 235 2.21 -10.03 1.59
N SER A 236 2.14 -10.67 0.44
CA SER A 236 2.35 -10.01 -0.86
C SER A 236 1.30 -10.43 -1.88
N ALA A 237 0.02 -10.32 -1.52
CA ALA A 237 -1.10 -10.77 -2.35
C ALA A 237 -1.07 -10.16 -3.77
N HIS A 238 -0.64 -8.89 -3.92
CA HIS A 238 -0.47 -8.21 -5.21
C HIS A 238 0.60 -8.87 -6.11
N PHE A 239 1.57 -9.54 -5.51
CA PHE A 239 2.67 -10.21 -6.22
C PHE A 239 2.37 -11.69 -6.44
N GLU A 240 1.87 -12.39 -5.43
CA GLU A 240 1.61 -13.84 -5.46
C GLU A 240 0.36 -14.20 -6.27
N GLN A 241 -0.70 -13.44 -6.13
CA GLN A 241 -2.00 -13.66 -6.76
C GLN A 241 -2.44 -12.44 -7.56
N ALA A 242 -1.53 -11.96 -8.43
CA ALA A 242 -1.70 -10.70 -9.16
C ALA A 242 -3.02 -10.65 -9.96
N THR A 243 -3.46 -11.76 -10.54
CA THR A 243 -4.74 -11.80 -11.27
C THR A 243 -5.93 -11.53 -10.35
N ILE A 244 -5.95 -12.13 -9.16
CA ILE A 244 -7.03 -11.91 -8.19
C ILE A 244 -6.98 -10.45 -7.69
N PHE A 245 -5.79 -9.99 -7.30
CA PHE A 245 -5.60 -8.62 -6.85
C PHE A 245 -6.03 -7.59 -7.90
N ASN A 246 -5.64 -7.78 -9.16
CA ASN A 246 -5.99 -6.89 -10.26
C ASN A 246 -7.50 -6.86 -10.53
N ASN A 247 -8.19 -7.99 -10.45
CA ASN A 247 -9.64 -8.05 -10.61
C ASN A 247 -10.35 -7.26 -9.49
N LEU A 248 -9.94 -7.44 -8.25
CA LEU A 248 -10.48 -6.70 -7.09
C LEU A 248 -10.22 -5.20 -7.21
N LEU A 249 -9.04 -4.81 -7.66
CA LEU A 249 -8.72 -3.40 -7.95
C LEU A 249 -9.60 -2.86 -9.08
N SER A 250 -9.76 -3.60 -10.19
CA SER A 250 -10.64 -3.19 -11.30
C SER A 250 -12.08 -2.96 -10.85
N GLU A 251 -12.62 -3.85 -10.02
CA GLU A 251 -13.98 -3.70 -9.48
C GLU A 251 -14.16 -2.40 -8.66
N LEU A 252 -13.16 -2.03 -7.86
CA LEU A 252 -13.18 -0.76 -7.14
C LEU A 252 -13.12 0.44 -8.10
N LEU A 253 -12.20 0.41 -9.06
CA LEU A 253 -12.01 1.48 -10.05
C LEU A 253 -13.30 1.72 -10.86
N ASP A 254 -13.91 0.65 -11.37
CA ASP A 254 -15.14 0.68 -12.14
C ASP A 254 -16.34 1.14 -11.29
N GLY A 255 -16.40 0.68 -10.03
CA GLY A 255 -17.42 1.10 -9.09
C GLY A 255 -17.40 2.61 -8.83
N VAL A 256 -16.22 3.19 -8.69
CA VAL A 256 -16.06 4.65 -8.52
C VAL A 256 -16.43 5.40 -9.80
N ARG A 257 -15.95 4.94 -10.95
CA ARG A 257 -16.23 5.57 -12.27
C ARG A 257 -17.73 5.57 -12.63
N SER A 258 -18.43 4.50 -12.29
CA SER A 258 -19.87 4.35 -12.53
C SER A 258 -20.76 5.04 -11.50
N GLY A 259 -20.18 5.59 -10.42
CA GLY A 259 -20.92 6.18 -9.30
C GLY A 259 -21.62 5.16 -8.39
N SER A 260 -21.44 3.85 -8.61
CA SER A 260 -22.06 2.79 -7.81
C SER A 260 -21.40 2.59 -6.44
N ALA A 261 -20.13 3.00 -6.29
CA ALA A 261 -19.40 2.87 -5.04
C ALA A 261 -19.80 3.91 -3.96
N ALA A 262 -20.41 5.03 -4.37
CA ALA A 262 -20.83 6.09 -3.45
C ALA A 262 -22.15 5.78 -2.70
N GLY A 263 -22.88 4.72 -3.11
CA GLY A 263 -24.19 4.37 -2.54
C GLY A 263 -24.15 3.43 -1.32
N ALA A 264 -23.01 2.83 -1.01
CA ALA A 264 -22.94 1.82 0.06
C ALA A 264 -22.79 2.39 1.49
N ALA A 265 -22.65 3.70 1.63
CA ALA A 265 -22.48 4.38 2.93
C ALA A 265 -23.76 5.05 3.46
N ALA A 266 -24.92 4.84 2.82
CA ALA A 266 -26.16 5.56 3.12
C ALA A 266 -27.34 4.70 3.61
N ASP A 267 -27.14 3.41 3.93
CA ASP A 267 -28.17 2.53 4.51
C ASP A 267 -27.77 2.00 5.90
#